data_691047c513abc92165d2906dfa2fe2c2
#
_entry.id   691047c513abc92165d2906dfa2fe2c2
#
_cell.length_a   1.000
_cell.length_b   1.000
_cell.length_c   1.000
_cell.angle_alpha   90.00
_cell.angle_beta   90.00
_cell.angle_gamma   90.00
#
_symmetry.space_group_name_H-M   'P 1'
#
loop_
_entity.id
_entity.type
_entity.pdbx_description
1 polymer ?
#
loop_
_entity_poly.entity_id
_entity_poly.type
_entity_poly.pdbx_seq_one_letter_code
_entity_poly.pdbx_strand_id
1 'polypeptide(L)'
;MEKNLIKKLKKIRNNTYTKKDFIIADAKDGDMGGGIYVVGKKKNNEENPRPFTDYIDEMRAITKTNLVDIMLMSASSAEQLVKENLFKTSEVTPAVRYNDATDIWSQRFSNYGNIKPRNFRTPNLNLIKEIVNLGLFSITFTNDIENDHNFLTEFNKFILDANNANLEYFLEVF
;
A
#
# COMPACT_ATOMS: atom_id res chain seq x y z
N MET A 1 -3.45 6.49 21.03
CA MET A 1 -3.45 7.78 20.28
C MET A 1 -4.39 7.62 19.09
N GLU A 2 -5.24 8.59 18.81
CA GLU A 2 -6.14 8.52 17.66
C GLU A 2 -5.37 8.80 16.38
N LYS A 3 -5.58 7.97 15.35
CA LYS A 3 -4.89 8.05 14.07
C LYS A 3 -5.34 9.28 13.25
N ASN A 4 -4.41 9.92 12.53
CA ASN A 4 -4.70 11.07 11.67
C ASN A 4 -5.75 10.75 10.60
N LEU A 5 -5.66 9.58 9.97
CA LEU A 5 -6.67 9.10 9.02
C LEU A 5 -8.08 9.14 9.65
N ILE A 6 -8.24 8.60 10.85
CA ILE A 6 -9.55 8.55 11.53
C ILE A 6 -10.08 9.96 11.83
N LYS A 7 -9.21 10.87 12.28
CA LYS A 7 -9.58 12.28 12.52
C LYS A 7 -10.11 12.95 11.24
N LYS A 8 -9.42 12.76 10.11
CA LYS A 8 -9.79 13.33 8.81
C LYS A 8 -11.08 12.70 8.26
N LEU A 9 -11.22 11.38 8.36
CA LEU A 9 -12.45 10.69 7.96
C LEU A 9 -13.67 11.14 8.78
N LYS A 10 -13.52 11.39 10.09
CA LYS A 10 -14.59 11.98 10.91
C LYS A 10 -15.00 13.36 10.40
N LYS A 11 -14.05 14.23 10.07
CA LYS A 11 -14.34 15.55 9.50
C LYS A 11 -15.09 15.44 8.15
N ILE A 12 -14.68 14.52 7.28
CA ILE A 12 -15.33 14.28 5.99
C ILE A 12 -16.78 13.80 6.22
N ARG A 13 -16.98 12.80 7.08
CA ARG A 13 -18.33 12.27 7.40
C ARG A 13 -19.26 13.33 7.99
N ASN A 14 -18.72 14.25 8.80
CA ASN A 14 -19.46 15.32 9.46
C ASN A 14 -19.55 16.58 8.58
N ASN A 15 -19.03 16.57 7.36
CA ASN A 15 -18.98 17.73 6.45
C ASN A 15 -18.31 18.97 7.09
N THR A 16 -17.29 18.75 7.93
CA THR A 16 -16.52 19.80 8.62
C THR A 16 -15.08 19.91 8.12
N TYR A 17 -14.77 19.24 7.01
CA TYR A 17 -13.44 19.29 6.39
C TYR A 17 -13.17 20.63 5.70
N THR A 18 -11.90 20.94 5.55
CA THR A 18 -11.39 22.12 4.84
C THR A 18 -10.42 21.70 3.75
N LYS A 19 -9.95 22.63 2.94
CA LYS A 19 -8.90 22.40 1.93
C LYS A 19 -7.57 21.87 2.51
N LYS A 20 -7.40 21.94 3.83
CA LYS A 20 -6.21 21.42 4.53
C LYS A 20 -6.37 19.98 5.00
N ASP A 21 -7.57 19.44 4.94
CA ASP A 21 -7.89 18.10 5.47
C ASP A 21 -7.82 17.00 4.38
N PHE A 22 -6.78 17.03 3.52
CA PHE A 22 -6.52 15.95 2.56
C PHE A 22 -5.75 14.80 3.21
N ILE A 23 -5.93 13.58 2.69
CA ILE A 23 -5.29 12.36 3.19
C ILE A 23 -4.00 12.12 2.40
N ILE A 24 -2.90 11.90 3.12
CA ILE A 24 -1.59 11.60 2.54
C ILE A 24 -1.24 10.14 2.85
N ALA A 25 -1.01 9.35 1.80
CA ALA A 25 -0.43 8.02 1.91
C ALA A 25 1.00 8.03 1.37
N ASP A 26 1.96 7.51 2.15
CA ASP A 26 3.29 7.21 1.66
C ASP A 26 3.33 5.77 1.17
N ALA A 27 3.56 5.58 -0.13
CA ALA A 27 3.58 4.28 -0.78
C ALA A 27 4.98 3.66 -0.71
N LYS A 28 5.18 2.77 0.26
CA LYS A 28 6.40 1.99 0.49
C LYS A 28 6.17 0.48 0.27
N ASP A 29 5.41 0.15 -0.74
CA ASP A 29 5.07 -1.22 -1.14
C ASP A 29 5.78 -1.68 -2.42
N GLY A 30 6.71 -0.87 -2.93
CA GLY A 30 7.44 -1.14 -4.17
C GLY A 30 8.33 -2.39 -4.13
N ASP A 31 8.68 -2.89 -2.95
CA ASP A 31 9.42 -4.13 -2.74
C ASP A 31 8.67 -5.37 -3.25
N MET A 32 7.35 -5.31 -3.37
CA MET A 32 6.55 -6.37 -3.98
C MET A 32 6.86 -6.58 -5.47
N GLY A 33 7.27 -5.53 -6.16
CA GLY A 33 7.58 -5.57 -7.59
C GLY A 33 9.05 -5.34 -7.91
N GLY A 34 9.66 -4.33 -7.32
CA GLY A 34 11.04 -3.90 -7.59
C GLY A 34 12.13 -4.72 -6.91
N GLY A 35 11.76 -5.55 -5.93
CA GLY A 35 12.73 -6.35 -5.18
C GLY A 35 13.84 -5.50 -4.59
N ILE A 36 15.09 -5.95 -4.73
CA ILE A 36 16.26 -5.25 -4.17
C ILE A 36 16.51 -3.85 -4.77
N TYR A 37 15.98 -3.57 -5.94
CA TYR A 37 16.19 -2.27 -6.60
C TYR A 37 15.24 -1.17 -6.11
N VAL A 38 14.20 -1.52 -5.37
CA VAL A 38 13.22 -0.55 -4.85
C VAL A 38 13.85 0.45 -3.87
N VAL A 39 14.88 0.02 -3.17
CA VAL A 39 15.63 0.86 -2.20
C VAL A 39 16.48 1.95 -2.85
N GLY A 40 16.56 1.96 -4.17
CA GLY A 40 17.44 2.87 -4.90
C GLY A 40 18.91 2.45 -4.84
N LYS A 41 19.78 3.30 -5.37
CA LYS A 41 21.21 3.06 -5.52
C LYS A 41 22.02 3.76 -4.43
N LYS A 42 23.20 3.24 -4.14
CA LYS A 42 24.16 3.92 -3.24
C LYS A 42 24.66 5.22 -3.88
N LYS A 43 24.77 6.30 -3.11
CA LYS A 43 25.24 7.61 -3.59
C LYS A 43 26.61 7.57 -4.31
N ASN A 44 27.49 6.65 -3.90
CA ASN A 44 28.86 6.57 -4.40
C ASN A 44 29.11 5.37 -5.34
N ASN A 45 28.10 4.57 -5.61
CA ASN A 45 28.19 3.44 -6.51
C ASN A 45 26.78 3.13 -7.07
N GLU A 46 26.52 3.67 -8.26
CA GLU A 46 25.23 3.56 -8.93
C GLU A 46 24.87 2.14 -9.41
N GLU A 47 25.82 1.23 -9.43
CA GLU A 47 25.59 -0.16 -9.83
C GLU A 47 25.03 -1.01 -8.69
N ASN A 48 25.27 -0.62 -7.44
CA ASN A 48 24.85 -1.39 -6.29
C ASN A 48 23.59 -0.81 -5.62
N PRO A 49 22.58 -1.64 -5.33
CA PRO A 49 21.44 -1.22 -4.53
C PRO A 49 21.87 -0.89 -3.11
N ARG A 50 21.11 -0.02 -2.45
CA ARG A 50 21.21 0.19 -1.01
C ARG A 50 20.76 -1.06 -0.26
N PRO A 51 21.19 -1.29 1.00
CA PRO A 51 20.64 -2.36 1.81
C PRO A 51 19.12 -2.22 2.01
N PHE A 52 18.40 -3.32 2.05
CA PHE A 52 16.95 -3.29 2.31
C PHE A 52 16.61 -2.69 3.69
N THR A 53 17.52 -2.81 4.65
CA THR A 53 17.41 -2.14 5.95
C THR A 53 17.22 -0.62 5.83
N ASP A 54 17.87 0.02 4.86
CA ASP A 54 17.70 1.46 4.62
C ASP A 54 16.26 1.80 4.23
N TYR A 55 15.60 0.92 3.48
CA TYR A 55 14.20 1.08 3.09
C TYR A 55 13.26 0.99 4.31
N ILE A 56 13.53 0.04 5.18
CA ILE A 56 12.81 -0.09 6.45
C ILE A 56 13.09 1.11 7.37
N ASP A 57 14.33 1.62 7.40
CA ASP A 57 14.68 2.82 8.18
C ASP A 57 13.99 4.07 7.67
N GLU A 58 13.81 4.22 6.37
CA GLU A 58 13.02 5.30 5.78
C GLU A 58 11.56 5.25 6.24
N MET A 59 10.93 4.08 6.23
CA MET A 59 9.56 3.90 6.76
C MET A 59 9.47 4.28 8.23
N ARG A 60 10.47 3.89 9.05
CA ARG A 60 10.54 4.28 10.48
C ARG A 60 10.66 5.80 10.64
N ALA A 61 11.56 6.42 9.87
CA ALA A 61 11.78 7.85 9.93
C ALA A 61 10.52 8.64 9.55
N ILE A 62 9.88 8.30 8.44
CA ILE A 62 8.65 8.95 7.96
C ILE A 62 7.51 8.76 8.97
N THR A 63 7.31 7.53 9.46
CA THR A 63 6.26 7.24 10.44
C THR A 63 6.41 8.07 11.72
N LYS A 64 7.64 8.26 12.20
CA LYS A 64 7.93 9.09 13.39
C LYS A 64 7.64 10.57 13.22
N THR A 65 7.60 11.07 11.99
CA THR A 65 7.25 12.48 11.73
C THR A 65 5.78 12.79 11.94
N ASN A 66 4.90 11.79 11.86
CA ASN A 66 3.43 11.93 11.82
C ASN A 66 2.92 12.88 10.71
N LEU A 67 3.70 13.13 9.66
CA LEU A 67 3.33 14.00 8.54
C LEU A 67 2.41 13.32 7.52
N VAL A 68 2.41 11.98 7.49
CA VAL A 68 1.53 11.20 6.63
C VAL A 68 0.39 10.56 7.45
N ASP A 69 -0.71 10.26 6.79
CA ASP A 69 -1.87 9.63 7.43
C ASP A 69 -1.80 8.10 7.34
N ILE A 70 -1.24 7.61 6.24
CA ILE A 70 -1.12 6.18 5.92
C ILE A 70 0.33 5.88 5.54
N MET A 71 0.88 4.80 6.08
CA MET A 71 2.09 4.14 5.61
C MET A 71 1.68 2.85 4.91
N LEU A 72 1.72 2.83 3.58
CA LEU A 72 1.40 1.68 2.76
C LEU A 72 2.66 0.84 2.53
N MET A 73 2.57 -0.45 2.84
CA MET A 73 3.73 -1.36 2.84
C MET A 73 3.38 -2.70 2.19
N SER A 74 4.40 -3.49 1.86
CA SER A 74 4.22 -4.92 1.68
C SER A 74 3.89 -5.62 3.00
N ALA A 75 3.29 -6.81 2.94
CA ALA A 75 2.94 -7.57 4.14
C ALA A 75 4.17 -7.87 5.03
N SER A 76 5.31 -8.19 4.44
CA SER A 76 6.56 -8.48 5.15
C SER A 76 7.13 -7.26 5.88
N SER A 77 7.14 -6.11 5.21
CA SER A 77 7.60 -4.84 5.82
C SER A 77 6.66 -4.40 6.94
N ALA A 78 5.35 -4.54 6.75
CA ALA A 78 4.36 -4.23 7.77
C ALA A 78 4.51 -5.12 9.01
N GLU A 79 4.67 -6.43 8.82
CA GLU A 79 4.87 -7.37 9.92
C GLU A 79 6.08 -7.00 10.77
N GLN A 80 7.21 -6.67 10.14
CA GLN A 80 8.41 -6.25 10.84
C GLN A 80 8.17 -4.99 11.68
N LEU A 81 7.64 -3.92 11.08
CA LEU A 81 7.47 -2.62 11.74
C LEU A 81 6.37 -2.64 12.82
N VAL A 82 5.33 -3.47 12.64
CA VAL A 82 4.30 -3.66 13.65
C VAL A 82 4.85 -4.42 14.87
N LYS A 83 5.66 -5.45 14.66
CA LYS A 83 6.37 -6.17 15.76
C LYS A 83 7.29 -5.25 16.57
N GLU A 84 7.85 -4.23 15.96
CA GLU A 84 8.64 -3.19 16.62
C GLU A 84 7.79 -2.19 17.43
N ASN A 85 6.48 -2.33 17.41
CA ASN A 85 5.52 -1.41 18.03
C ASN A 85 5.56 0.03 17.48
N LEU A 86 6.13 0.25 16.29
CA LEU A 86 6.30 1.57 15.69
C LEU A 86 4.98 2.37 15.62
N PHE A 87 3.90 1.70 15.26
CA PHE A 87 2.59 2.34 15.08
C PHE A 87 1.78 2.52 16.36
N LYS A 88 2.21 1.98 17.51
CA LYS A 88 1.49 2.16 18.79
C LYS A 88 1.55 3.61 19.29
N THR A 89 2.67 4.26 19.06
CA THR A 89 2.92 5.64 19.52
C THR A 89 2.83 6.69 18.39
N SER A 90 2.56 6.25 17.16
CA SER A 90 2.42 7.11 15.99
C SER A 90 0.96 7.38 15.66
N GLU A 91 0.65 8.55 15.09
CA GLU A 91 -0.65 8.90 14.54
C GLU A 91 -0.86 8.35 13.11
N VAL A 92 0.18 7.76 12.51
CA VAL A 92 0.13 7.15 11.17
C VAL A 92 -0.58 5.79 11.22
N THR A 93 -1.45 5.54 10.25
CA THR A 93 -2.15 4.25 10.08
C THR A 93 -1.31 3.32 9.21
N PRO A 94 -0.91 2.12 9.68
CA PRO A 94 -0.28 1.14 8.81
C PRO A 94 -1.31 0.54 7.85
N ALA A 95 -0.91 0.34 6.59
CA ALA A 95 -1.70 -0.33 5.56
C ALA A 95 -0.84 -1.32 4.78
N VAL A 96 -1.46 -2.36 4.22
CA VAL A 96 -0.79 -3.38 3.41
C VAL A 96 -1.39 -3.42 2.01
N ARG A 97 -0.54 -3.44 0.98
CA ARG A 97 -0.98 -3.75 -0.37
C ARG A 97 -1.44 -5.21 -0.46
N TYR A 98 -2.60 -5.39 -1.04
CA TYR A 98 -3.23 -6.70 -1.16
C TYR A 98 -2.92 -7.40 -2.48
N ASN A 99 -3.09 -6.71 -3.60
CA ASN A 99 -2.80 -7.29 -4.91
C ASN A 99 -1.48 -6.78 -5.49
N ASP A 100 -0.90 -7.59 -6.37
CA ASP A 100 0.31 -7.21 -7.08
C ASP A 100 0.02 -6.17 -8.16
N ALA A 101 0.83 -5.12 -8.20
CA ALA A 101 0.78 -4.05 -9.19
C ALA A 101 2.06 -3.99 -10.04
N THR A 102 2.87 -5.04 -10.03
CA THR A 102 4.18 -5.07 -10.70
C THR A 102 4.12 -4.75 -12.18
N ASP A 103 3.06 -5.18 -12.86
CA ASP A 103 2.91 -4.98 -14.30
C ASP A 103 2.57 -3.51 -14.65
N ILE A 104 2.14 -2.70 -13.68
CA ILE A 104 1.84 -1.28 -13.86
C ILE A 104 3.12 -0.45 -13.95
N TRP A 105 4.15 -0.79 -13.18
CA TRP A 105 5.34 0.02 -12.95
C TRP A 105 6.54 -0.39 -13.81
N SER A 106 6.30 -0.89 -15.03
CA SER A 106 7.35 -1.37 -15.93
C SER A 106 8.19 -2.51 -15.36
N GLN A 107 7.65 -3.25 -14.41
CA GLN A 107 8.27 -4.46 -13.88
C GLN A 107 8.05 -5.62 -14.84
N ARG A 108 8.97 -6.58 -14.87
CA ARG A 108 8.89 -7.74 -15.76
C ARG A 108 8.73 -7.37 -17.24
N PHE A 109 9.38 -6.26 -17.68
CA PHE A 109 9.31 -5.71 -19.05
C PHE A 109 7.90 -5.22 -19.44
N SER A 110 7.00 -5.03 -18.50
CA SER A 110 5.68 -4.46 -18.75
C SER A 110 5.74 -2.93 -18.85
N ASN A 111 4.76 -2.36 -19.54
CA ASN A 111 4.45 -0.94 -19.50
C ASN A 111 2.99 -0.70 -19.85
N TYR A 112 2.49 0.47 -19.53
CA TYR A 112 1.13 0.85 -19.90
C TYR A 112 0.90 0.71 -21.42
N GLY A 113 -0.12 -0.06 -21.80
CA GLY A 113 -0.57 -0.25 -23.16
C GLY A 113 0.05 -1.41 -23.91
N ASN A 114 1.21 -1.95 -23.50
CA ASN A 114 1.88 -3.03 -24.22
C ASN A 114 1.67 -4.41 -23.60
N ILE A 115 1.65 -4.48 -22.29
CA ILE A 115 1.41 -5.73 -21.57
C ILE A 115 0.30 -5.47 -20.56
N LYS A 116 -0.75 -6.28 -20.63
CA LYS A 116 -1.87 -6.17 -19.71
C LYS A 116 -1.42 -6.53 -18.29
N PRO A 117 -1.75 -5.72 -17.28
CA PRO A 117 -1.47 -6.06 -15.90
C PRO A 117 -2.23 -7.33 -15.51
N ARG A 118 -1.59 -8.15 -14.70
CA ARG A 118 -2.23 -9.36 -14.16
C ARG A 118 -2.63 -9.10 -12.72
N ASN A 119 -3.89 -9.35 -12.44
CA ASN A 119 -4.41 -9.17 -11.10
C ASN A 119 -4.29 -10.50 -10.33
N PHE A 120 -3.33 -10.60 -9.44
CA PHE A 120 -3.23 -11.73 -8.53
C PHE A 120 -3.00 -11.26 -7.09
N ARG A 121 -3.42 -12.09 -6.16
CA ARG A 121 -3.38 -11.80 -4.73
C ARG A 121 -2.06 -12.25 -4.14
N THR A 122 -1.52 -11.46 -3.24
CA THR A 122 -0.26 -11.78 -2.57
C THR A 122 -0.43 -12.18 -1.10
N PRO A 123 -1.16 -11.44 -0.26
CA PRO A 123 -1.33 -11.78 1.14
C PRO A 123 -2.63 -12.56 1.43
N ASN A 124 -2.62 -13.29 2.54
CA ASN A 124 -3.83 -13.86 3.13
C ASN A 124 -4.47 -12.84 4.07
N LEU A 125 -5.74 -12.47 3.84
CA LEU A 125 -6.42 -11.41 4.60
C LEU A 125 -6.60 -11.75 6.08
N ASN A 126 -6.81 -13.01 6.43
CA ASN A 126 -6.93 -13.40 7.83
C ASN A 126 -5.61 -13.18 8.59
N LEU A 127 -4.47 -13.44 7.94
CA LEU A 127 -3.16 -13.16 8.53
C LEU A 127 -2.84 -11.66 8.56
N ILE A 128 -3.23 -10.94 7.50
CA ILE A 128 -3.07 -9.48 7.45
C ILE A 128 -3.84 -8.79 8.55
N LYS A 129 -5.06 -9.24 8.84
CA LYS A 129 -5.90 -8.67 9.90
C LYS A 129 -5.25 -8.72 11.29
N GLU A 130 -4.41 -9.72 11.54
CA GLU A 130 -3.65 -9.82 12.79
C GLU A 130 -2.51 -8.79 12.88
N ILE A 131 -2.05 -8.27 11.74
CA ILE A 131 -0.94 -7.32 11.64
C ILE A 131 -1.45 -5.88 11.53
N VAL A 132 -2.36 -5.62 10.56
CA VAL A 132 -2.94 -4.30 10.28
C VAL A 132 -4.43 -4.41 10.01
N ASN A 133 -5.16 -3.29 10.13
CA ASN A 133 -6.59 -3.23 9.86
C ASN A 133 -6.96 -2.52 8.54
N LEU A 134 -5.99 -2.19 7.70
CA LEU A 134 -6.23 -1.47 6.46
C LEU A 134 -5.50 -2.13 5.29
N GLY A 135 -6.26 -2.47 4.24
CA GLY A 135 -5.74 -3.05 3.01
C GLY A 135 -5.92 -2.12 1.81
N LEU A 136 -4.99 -2.17 0.85
CA LEU A 136 -5.13 -1.51 -0.45
C LEU A 136 -5.35 -2.56 -1.53
N PHE A 137 -6.35 -2.32 -2.37
CA PHE A 137 -6.53 -2.99 -3.65
C PHE A 137 -6.35 -1.97 -4.78
N SER A 138 -5.58 -2.32 -5.83
CA SER A 138 -5.38 -1.45 -6.99
C SER A 138 -6.02 -2.05 -8.23
N ILE A 139 -6.67 -1.20 -9.03
CA ILE A 139 -7.21 -1.54 -10.34
C ILE A 139 -6.49 -0.70 -11.40
N THR A 140 -6.07 -1.35 -12.50
CA THR A 140 -5.57 -0.66 -13.68
C THR A 140 -6.51 -0.92 -14.85
N PHE A 141 -7.23 0.10 -15.28
CA PHE A 141 -8.05 0.03 -16.48
C PHE A 141 -7.18 0.28 -17.72
N THR A 142 -7.29 -0.61 -18.68
CA THR A 142 -6.49 -0.56 -19.92
C THR A 142 -7.35 -0.33 -21.16
N ASN A 143 -8.65 -0.08 -21.00
CA ASN A 143 -9.63 -0.01 -22.07
C ASN A 143 -9.71 -1.32 -22.89
N ASP A 144 -9.43 -2.44 -22.25
CA ASP A 144 -9.61 -3.78 -22.75
C ASP A 144 -10.69 -4.45 -21.90
N ILE A 145 -11.83 -4.77 -22.53
CA ILE A 145 -13.02 -5.21 -21.78
C ILE A 145 -12.78 -6.49 -20.98
N GLU A 146 -11.99 -7.41 -21.47
CA GLU A 146 -11.71 -8.67 -20.79
C GLU A 146 -10.82 -8.41 -19.55
N ASN A 147 -9.76 -7.62 -19.72
CA ASN A 147 -8.86 -7.25 -18.63
C ASN A 147 -9.60 -6.45 -17.55
N ASP A 148 -10.34 -5.43 -17.96
CA ASP A 148 -11.05 -4.54 -17.03
C ASP A 148 -12.14 -5.31 -16.26
N HIS A 149 -12.88 -6.20 -16.95
CA HIS A 149 -13.85 -7.09 -16.30
C HIS A 149 -13.19 -8.06 -15.31
N ASN A 150 -12.02 -8.61 -15.63
CA ASN A 150 -11.28 -9.48 -14.73
C ASN A 150 -10.85 -8.73 -13.45
N PHE A 151 -10.37 -7.49 -13.56
CA PHE A 151 -10.05 -6.66 -12.40
C PHE A 151 -11.26 -6.41 -11.50
N LEU A 152 -12.40 -6.06 -12.08
CA LEU A 152 -13.64 -5.87 -11.33
C LEU A 152 -14.10 -7.16 -10.64
N THR A 153 -13.95 -8.29 -11.30
CA THR A 153 -14.28 -9.61 -10.73
C THR A 153 -13.38 -9.91 -9.52
N GLU A 154 -12.08 -9.70 -9.64
CA GLU A 154 -11.14 -9.91 -8.53
C GLU A 154 -11.36 -8.90 -7.39
N PHE A 155 -11.71 -7.66 -7.71
CA PHE A 155 -12.08 -6.68 -6.69
C PHE A 155 -13.32 -7.09 -5.90
N ASN A 156 -14.35 -7.59 -6.57
CA ASN A 156 -15.54 -8.13 -5.88
C ASN A 156 -15.20 -9.28 -4.92
N LYS A 157 -14.33 -10.21 -5.34
CA LYS A 157 -13.85 -11.28 -4.45
C LYS A 157 -13.08 -10.70 -3.26
N PHE A 158 -12.24 -9.69 -3.51
CA PHE A 158 -11.52 -9.00 -2.44
C PHE A 158 -12.46 -8.36 -1.42
N ILE A 159 -13.50 -7.65 -1.87
CA ILE A 159 -14.50 -7.04 -0.99
C ILE A 159 -15.15 -8.08 -0.08
N LEU A 160 -15.55 -9.22 -0.64
CA LEU A 160 -16.17 -10.31 0.13
C LEU A 160 -15.19 -10.87 1.18
N ASP A 161 -13.95 -11.13 0.79
CA ASP A 161 -12.92 -11.64 1.69
C ASP A 161 -12.55 -10.62 2.78
N ALA A 162 -12.45 -9.33 2.44
CA ALA A 162 -12.17 -8.26 3.37
C ALA A 162 -13.29 -8.09 4.40
N ASN A 163 -14.54 -8.14 3.96
CA ASN A 163 -15.70 -8.09 4.84
C ASN A 163 -15.74 -9.29 5.78
N ASN A 164 -15.48 -10.50 5.28
CA ASN A 164 -15.42 -11.72 6.09
C ASN A 164 -14.30 -11.66 7.14
N ALA A 165 -13.15 -11.07 6.80
CA ALA A 165 -12.04 -10.85 7.71
C ALA A 165 -12.24 -9.62 8.62
N ASN A 166 -13.32 -8.85 8.44
CA ASN A 166 -13.54 -7.56 9.11
C ASN A 166 -12.34 -6.61 8.94
N LEU A 167 -11.82 -6.51 7.72
CA LEU A 167 -10.69 -5.66 7.32
C LEU A 167 -11.22 -4.41 6.62
N GLU A 168 -10.77 -3.24 7.02
CA GLU A 168 -11.01 -2.00 6.27
C GLU A 168 -10.13 -1.96 5.02
N TYR A 169 -10.60 -1.28 3.97
CA TYR A 169 -9.84 -1.18 2.73
C TYR A 169 -10.07 0.14 2.01
N PHE A 170 -9.14 0.49 1.13
CA PHE A 170 -9.31 1.54 0.14
C PHE A 170 -8.90 1.05 -1.25
N LEU A 171 -9.48 1.69 -2.25
CA LEU A 171 -9.27 1.37 -3.66
C LEU A 171 -8.40 2.44 -4.32
N GLU A 172 -7.40 2.00 -5.06
CA GLU A 172 -6.61 2.83 -5.96
C GLU A 172 -6.95 2.48 -7.40
N VAL A 173 -7.18 3.48 -8.23
CA VAL A 173 -7.58 3.29 -9.64
C VAL A 173 -6.61 4.05 -10.54
N PHE A 174 -6.02 3.34 -11.51
CA PHE A 174 -5.17 3.88 -12.57
C PHE A 174 -5.87 3.89 -13.92
#